data_40fcb7836f970950ec842964ae01fe09
#
_entry.id   40fcb7836f970950ec842964ae01fe09
#
_cell.length_a   1.000
_cell.length_b   1.000
_cell.length_c   1.000
_cell.angle_alpha   90.00
_cell.angle_beta   90.00
_cell.angle_gamma   90.00
#
_symmetry.space_group_name_H-M   'P 1'
#
loop_
_entity.id
_entity.type
_entity.pdbx_description
1 polymer ?
#
loop_
_entity_poly.entity_id
_entity_poly.type
_entity_poly.pdbx_seq_one_letter_code
_entity_poly.pdbx_strand_id
1 'polypeptide(L)'
;IRDFKEFNVDRPWNAISSCQAPLEKAQTFEVYPNRDSLPFIEDYKFDPTWQVKNFVRGTLRLNGWSSAWQDIFNEIEGLSGKTGDDRLKEMSDQLWNDNAYEKNEPDRVVLCVSLKAEIDNSVKWHKTFVMDAWGDGGESAMSRLVSQPVALAVEAVIQKKLEAGVQSAPS
;
A
#
# COMPACT_ATOMS: atom_id res chain seq x y z
N ILE A 1 11.94 -4.11 -6.52
CA ILE A 1 12.65 -5.03 -7.42
C ILE A 1 11.72 -5.43 -8.55
N ARG A 2 12.21 -5.44 -9.78
CA ARG A 2 11.57 -6.03 -10.97
C ARG A 2 12.61 -6.81 -11.77
N ASP A 3 12.27 -8.04 -12.14
CA ASP A 3 13.15 -8.94 -12.91
C ASP A 3 14.58 -9.00 -12.36
N PHE A 4 14.68 -9.26 -11.05
CA PHE A 4 15.93 -9.37 -10.27
C PHE A 4 16.76 -8.08 -10.18
N LYS A 5 16.20 -6.93 -10.55
CA LYS A 5 16.91 -5.63 -10.51
C LYS A 5 16.15 -4.64 -9.65
N GLU A 6 16.90 -3.87 -8.89
CA GLU A 6 16.36 -2.67 -8.26
C GLU A 6 16.01 -1.64 -9.33
N PHE A 7 14.92 -0.95 -9.13
CA PHE A 7 14.54 0.17 -9.99
C PHE A 7 14.06 1.33 -9.15
N ASN A 8 14.48 2.52 -9.54
CA ASN A 8 14.07 3.76 -8.91
C ASN A 8 12.90 4.37 -9.66
N VAL A 9 12.01 4.99 -8.91
CA VAL A 9 10.83 5.69 -9.44
C VAL A 9 10.84 7.10 -8.88
N ASP A 10 11.05 8.09 -9.72
CA ASP A 10 11.16 9.49 -9.31
C ASP A 10 9.82 10.05 -8.86
N ARG A 11 8.74 9.61 -9.52
CA ARG A 11 7.36 10.01 -9.21
C ARG A 11 6.44 8.79 -9.22
N PRO A 12 5.51 8.67 -8.27
CA PRO A 12 4.59 7.52 -8.20
C PRO A 12 3.86 7.26 -9.51
N TRP A 13 3.42 8.31 -10.20
CA TRP A 13 2.67 8.20 -11.46
C TRP A 13 3.51 7.78 -12.67
N ASN A 14 4.86 7.77 -12.56
CA ASN A 14 5.74 7.26 -13.63
C ASN A 14 5.84 5.72 -13.64
N ALA A 15 5.28 5.04 -12.65
CA ALA A 15 5.36 3.58 -12.53
C ALA A 15 3.99 2.95 -12.21
N ILE A 16 2.93 3.49 -12.77
CA ILE A 16 1.59 2.94 -12.62
C ILE A 16 1.50 1.61 -13.36
N SER A 17 0.93 0.62 -12.69
CA SER A 17 0.61 -0.68 -13.24
C SER A 17 -0.83 -1.05 -12.87
N SER A 18 -1.35 -2.13 -13.45
CA SER A 18 -2.68 -2.65 -13.15
C SER A 18 -2.59 -3.85 -12.22
N CYS A 19 -3.51 -3.92 -11.26
CA CYS A 19 -3.70 -5.07 -10.38
C CYS A 19 -5.16 -5.52 -10.44
N GLN A 20 -5.39 -6.74 -10.85
CA GLN A 20 -6.70 -7.36 -10.74
C GLN A 20 -6.79 -8.08 -9.39
N ALA A 21 -7.52 -7.50 -8.45
CA ALA A 21 -7.75 -8.12 -7.15
C ALA A 21 -8.91 -9.12 -7.25
N PRO A 22 -8.69 -10.39 -6.84
CA PRO A 22 -9.72 -11.44 -6.86
C PRO A 22 -10.67 -11.31 -5.66
N LEU A 23 -11.36 -10.19 -5.58
CA LEU A 23 -12.41 -9.94 -4.59
C LEU A 23 -13.66 -10.74 -4.97
N GLU A 24 -14.71 -10.72 -4.14
CA GLU A 24 -15.99 -11.36 -4.44
C GLU A 24 -16.51 -10.97 -5.82
N LYS A 25 -16.40 -9.68 -6.17
CA LYS A 25 -16.50 -9.21 -7.54
C LYS A 25 -15.12 -8.74 -7.98
N ALA A 26 -14.47 -9.47 -8.88
CA ALA A 26 -13.14 -9.11 -9.37
C ALA A 26 -13.09 -7.64 -9.79
N GLN A 27 -12.12 -6.92 -9.26
CA GLN A 27 -11.95 -5.49 -9.51
C GLN A 27 -10.53 -5.18 -9.92
N THR A 28 -10.39 -4.31 -10.92
CA THR A 28 -9.11 -3.80 -11.37
C THR A 28 -8.79 -2.50 -10.66
N PHE A 29 -7.57 -2.39 -10.19
CA PHE A 29 -7.01 -1.19 -9.56
C PHE A 29 -5.79 -0.72 -10.34
N GLU A 30 -5.52 0.57 -10.27
CA GLU A 30 -4.22 1.13 -10.59
C GLU A 30 -3.31 1.02 -9.36
N VAL A 31 -2.03 0.74 -9.60
CA VAL A 31 -1.05 0.52 -8.53
C VAL A 31 0.21 1.31 -8.83
N TYR A 32 0.70 2.04 -7.86
CA TYR A 32 2.04 2.63 -7.91
C TYR A 32 2.89 2.17 -6.71
N PRO A 33 4.23 2.10 -6.86
CA PRO A 33 5.12 1.75 -5.75
C PRO A 33 4.96 2.73 -4.58
N ASN A 34 4.82 2.20 -3.37
CA ASN A 34 4.68 3.00 -2.16
C ASN A 34 6.01 3.09 -1.44
N ARG A 35 6.66 4.26 -1.49
CA ARG A 35 7.94 4.55 -0.84
C ARG A 35 9.03 3.52 -1.20
N ASP A 36 10.15 3.56 -0.49
CA ASP A 36 11.19 2.52 -0.58
C ASP A 36 10.64 1.19 -0.04
N SER A 37 10.67 0.17 -0.89
CA SER A 37 10.20 -1.16 -0.53
C SER A 37 11.35 -2.09 -0.10
N LEU A 38 12.61 -1.76 -0.40
CA LEU A 38 13.75 -2.67 -0.20
C LEU A 38 13.99 -3.05 1.27
N PRO A 39 13.90 -2.14 2.26
CA PRO A 39 14.09 -2.48 3.67
C PRO A 39 13.14 -3.58 4.16
N PHE A 40 11.96 -3.70 3.55
CA PHE A 40 10.97 -4.71 3.95
C PHE A 40 11.34 -6.14 3.55
N ILE A 41 12.32 -6.35 2.69
CA ILE A 41 12.85 -7.70 2.40
C ILE A 41 13.49 -8.29 3.66
N GLU A 42 14.27 -7.47 4.38
CA GLU A 42 14.87 -7.85 5.65
C GLU A 42 13.82 -7.96 6.76
N ASP A 43 12.93 -6.95 6.89
CA ASP A 43 11.84 -6.94 7.88
C ASP A 43 10.95 -8.18 7.76
N TYR A 44 10.67 -8.64 6.55
CA TYR A 44 9.88 -9.84 6.29
C TYR A 44 10.71 -11.13 6.37
N LYS A 45 11.97 -11.03 6.77
CA LYS A 45 12.88 -12.16 6.97
C LYS A 45 12.97 -13.08 5.76
N PHE A 46 13.09 -12.50 4.55
CA PHE A 46 13.32 -13.29 3.35
C PHE A 46 14.66 -14.03 3.51
N ASP A 47 14.67 -15.31 3.14
CA ASP A 47 15.90 -16.08 3.17
C ASP A 47 16.93 -15.47 2.19
N PRO A 48 18.15 -15.16 2.65
CA PRO A 48 19.19 -14.56 1.80
C PRO A 48 19.58 -15.39 0.57
N THR A 49 19.25 -16.68 0.57
CA THR A 49 19.49 -17.55 -0.58
C THR A 49 18.44 -17.43 -1.68
N TRP A 50 17.31 -16.79 -1.37
CA TRP A 50 16.26 -16.59 -2.36
C TRP A 50 16.66 -15.53 -3.39
N GLN A 51 16.46 -15.84 -4.64
CA GLN A 51 16.59 -14.88 -5.72
C GLN A 51 15.25 -14.15 -5.88
N VAL A 52 15.17 -12.96 -5.30
CA VAL A 52 13.94 -12.15 -5.35
C VAL A 52 13.76 -11.57 -6.73
N LYS A 53 12.86 -12.17 -7.51
CA LYS A 53 12.58 -11.73 -8.88
C LYS A 53 11.78 -10.44 -8.92
N ASN A 54 10.71 -10.37 -8.15
CA ASN A 54 9.86 -9.20 -8.07
C ASN A 54 9.49 -8.94 -6.61
N PHE A 55 9.63 -7.70 -6.19
CA PHE A 55 9.17 -7.24 -4.89
C PHE A 55 8.74 -5.78 -4.99
N VAL A 56 7.45 -5.57 -4.83
CA VAL A 56 6.85 -4.23 -4.88
C VAL A 56 5.80 -4.14 -3.78
N ARG A 57 5.92 -3.12 -2.94
CA ARG A 57 4.83 -2.68 -2.07
C ARG A 57 4.12 -1.55 -2.78
N GLY A 58 2.86 -1.73 -3.09
CA GLY A 58 2.10 -0.80 -3.91
C GLY A 58 0.95 -0.17 -3.14
N THR A 59 0.55 1.00 -3.58
CA THR A 59 -0.71 1.64 -3.18
C THR A 59 -1.75 1.39 -4.26
N LEU A 60 -2.89 0.83 -3.88
CA LEU A 60 -4.02 0.63 -4.77
C LEU A 60 -4.81 1.94 -4.92
N ARG A 61 -5.20 2.24 -6.14
CA ARG A 61 -6.13 3.32 -6.49
C ARG A 61 -7.24 2.76 -7.39
N LEU A 62 -8.40 3.38 -7.37
CA LEU A 62 -9.47 3.03 -8.29
C LEU A 62 -9.00 3.19 -9.73
N ASN A 63 -9.48 2.31 -10.60
CA ASN A 63 -9.16 2.37 -12.02
C ASN A 63 -9.61 3.73 -12.61
N GLY A 64 -8.72 4.37 -13.38
CA GLY A 64 -8.92 5.73 -13.90
C GLY A 64 -8.38 6.85 -13.02
N TRP A 65 -7.82 6.52 -11.84
CA TRP A 65 -7.23 7.52 -10.95
C TRP A 65 -6.12 8.34 -11.62
N SER A 66 -5.22 7.70 -12.33
CA SER A 66 -4.11 8.40 -12.98
C SER A 66 -4.59 9.38 -14.04
N SER A 67 -5.63 9.03 -14.78
CA SER A 67 -6.25 9.90 -15.76
C SER A 67 -6.96 11.10 -15.11
N ALA A 68 -7.68 10.83 -14.03
CA ALA A 68 -8.40 11.89 -13.29
C ALA A 68 -7.46 12.90 -12.61
N TRP A 69 -6.26 12.45 -12.23
CA TRP A 69 -5.27 13.27 -11.54
C TRP A 69 -4.19 13.87 -12.45
N GLN A 70 -4.31 13.71 -13.76
CA GLN A 70 -3.27 14.13 -14.71
C GLN A 70 -2.93 15.62 -14.60
N ASP A 71 -3.93 16.49 -14.44
CA ASP A 71 -3.71 17.94 -14.31
C ASP A 71 -2.98 18.28 -12.99
N ILE A 72 -3.31 17.56 -11.90
CA ILE A 72 -2.63 17.69 -10.62
C ILE A 72 -1.16 17.26 -10.75
N PHE A 73 -0.88 16.15 -11.43
CA PHE A 73 0.49 15.70 -11.66
C PHE A 73 1.29 16.71 -12.47
N ASN A 74 0.70 17.26 -13.53
CA ASN A 74 1.34 18.28 -14.36
C ASN A 74 1.65 19.54 -13.56
N GLU A 75 0.74 19.98 -12.68
CA GLU A 75 0.97 21.13 -11.80
C GLU A 75 2.13 20.83 -10.83
N ILE A 76 2.14 19.67 -10.18
CA ILE A 76 3.18 19.26 -9.22
C ILE A 76 4.57 19.23 -9.88
N GLU A 77 4.69 18.76 -11.12
CA GLU A 77 5.96 18.73 -11.86
C GLU A 77 6.58 20.13 -12.04
N GLY A 78 5.75 21.16 -12.11
CA GLY A 78 6.18 22.56 -12.22
C GLY A 78 6.54 23.22 -10.89
N LEU A 79 6.25 22.60 -9.74
CA LEU A 79 6.46 23.20 -8.43
C LEU A 79 7.89 23.01 -7.93
N SER A 80 8.46 24.04 -7.31
CA SER A 80 9.77 23.98 -6.67
C SER A 80 9.93 25.06 -5.59
N GLY A 81 10.83 24.77 -4.63
CA GLY A 81 11.17 25.70 -3.55
C GLY A 81 9.98 26.01 -2.63
N LYS A 82 10.14 27.03 -1.79
CA LYS A 82 9.15 27.37 -0.76
C LYS A 82 7.76 27.69 -1.34
N THR A 83 7.71 28.40 -2.46
CA THR A 83 6.43 28.71 -3.13
C THR A 83 5.73 27.44 -3.62
N GLY A 84 6.51 26.45 -4.08
CA GLY A 84 5.99 25.13 -4.43
C GLY A 84 5.45 24.37 -3.22
N ASP A 85 6.14 24.42 -2.09
CA ASP A 85 5.70 23.79 -0.84
C ASP A 85 4.38 24.42 -0.33
N ASP A 86 4.28 25.76 -0.37
CA ASP A 86 3.07 26.48 0.01
C ASP A 86 1.89 26.10 -0.91
N ARG A 87 2.15 25.97 -2.21
CA ARG A 87 1.12 25.55 -3.18
C ARG A 87 0.68 24.10 -2.98
N LEU A 88 1.60 23.18 -2.72
CA LEU A 88 1.27 21.79 -2.41
C LEU A 88 0.37 21.68 -1.17
N LYS A 89 0.64 22.50 -0.15
CA LYS A 89 -0.20 22.54 1.04
C LYS A 89 -1.61 23.05 0.70
N GLU A 90 -1.72 24.15 -0.05
CA GLU A 90 -3.01 24.70 -0.47
C GLU A 90 -3.82 23.67 -1.28
N MET A 91 -3.18 22.99 -2.24
CA MET A 91 -3.82 21.92 -3.03
C MET A 91 -4.31 20.77 -2.13
N SER A 92 -3.49 20.37 -1.16
CA SER A 92 -3.85 19.33 -0.20
C SER A 92 -5.05 19.72 0.65
N ASP A 93 -5.08 20.96 1.16
CA ASP A 93 -6.17 21.47 1.98
C ASP A 93 -7.47 21.57 1.13
N GLN A 94 -7.37 22.00 -0.12
CA GLN A 94 -8.50 22.05 -1.04
C GLN A 94 -9.05 20.65 -1.34
N LEU A 95 -8.18 19.70 -1.72
CA LEU A 95 -8.59 18.32 -2.00
C LEU A 95 -9.23 17.65 -0.78
N TRP A 96 -8.72 17.94 0.41
CA TRP A 96 -9.32 17.45 1.65
C TRP A 96 -10.73 17.98 1.85
N ASN A 97 -10.94 19.29 1.66
CA ASN A 97 -12.25 19.91 1.84
C ASN A 97 -13.26 19.44 0.81
N ASP A 98 -12.83 19.31 -0.46
CA ASP A 98 -13.70 18.93 -1.57
C ASP A 98 -14.09 17.43 -1.54
N ASN A 99 -13.30 16.59 -0.85
CA ASN A 99 -13.48 15.14 -0.82
C ASN A 99 -13.58 14.58 0.61
N ALA A 100 -13.96 15.41 1.58
CA ALA A 100 -14.19 14.94 2.94
C ALA A 100 -15.37 13.95 2.97
N TYR A 101 -15.23 12.89 3.77
CA TYR A 101 -16.33 11.96 3.99
C TYR A 101 -17.54 12.67 4.61
N GLU A 102 -18.71 12.33 4.14
CA GLU A 102 -19.96 12.73 4.79
C GLU A 102 -20.13 12.02 6.14
N LYS A 103 -21.00 12.59 6.97
CA LYS A 103 -21.30 11.95 8.27
C LYS A 103 -21.91 10.56 8.04
N ASN A 104 -21.28 9.55 8.62
CA ASN A 104 -21.65 8.13 8.50
C ASN A 104 -21.43 7.53 7.10
N GLU A 105 -20.69 8.20 6.23
CA GLU A 105 -20.25 7.59 4.97
C GLU A 105 -19.26 6.46 5.26
N PRO A 106 -19.50 5.23 4.76
CA PRO A 106 -18.60 4.12 5.00
C PRO A 106 -17.33 4.26 4.16
N ASP A 107 -16.18 4.16 4.80
CA ASP A 107 -14.89 4.01 4.13
C ASP A 107 -14.67 2.57 3.65
N ARG A 108 -13.73 2.39 2.74
CA ARG A 108 -13.34 1.07 2.23
C ARG A 108 -11.83 0.90 2.27
N VAL A 109 -11.38 -0.26 2.75
CA VAL A 109 -9.98 -0.67 2.73
C VAL A 109 -9.84 -1.95 1.93
N VAL A 110 -9.00 -1.93 0.90
CA VAL A 110 -8.67 -3.10 0.09
C VAL A 110 -7.20 -3.45 0.27
N LEU A 111 -6.91 -4.70 0.57
CA LEU A 111 -5.56 -5.26 0.60
C LEU A 111 -5.49 -6.44 -0.37
N CYS A 112 -4.44 -6.49 -1.17
CA CYS A 112 -4.14 -7.62 -2.04
C CYS A 112 -2.66 -7.97 -1.92
N VAL A 113 -2.35 -9.18 -1.45
CA VAL A 113 -0.98 -9.68 -1.33
C VAL A 113 -0.85 -10.95 -2.17
N SER A 114 -0.03 -10.91 -3.20
CA SER A 114 0.25 -12.06 -4.07
C SER A 114 1.68 -12.52 -3.89
N LEU A 115 1.84 -13.78 -3.54
CA LEU A 115 3.13 -14.43 -3.30
C LEU A 115 3.29 -15.59 -4.28
N LYS A 116 4.43 -15.64 -4.96
CA LYS A 116 4.74 -16.67 -5.95
C LYS A 116 6.17 -17.19 -5.78
N ALA A 117 6.32 -18.50 -5.73
CA ALA A 117 7.61 -19.17 -5.74
C ALA A 117 7.80 -19.95 -7.04
N GLU A 118 8.98 -19.78 -7.64
CA GLU A 118 9.36 -20.44 -8.90
C GLU A 118 10.65 -21.26 -8.68
N ILE A 119 10.74 -22.41 -9.33
CA ILE A 119 11.96 -23.23 -9.45
C ILE A 119 12.10 -23.57 -10.93
N ASP A 120 13.28 -23.32 -11.50
CA ASP A 120 13.57 -23.55 -12.92
C ASP A 120 12.51 -22.94 -13.85
N ASN A 121 12.15 -21.67 -13.60
CA ASN A 121 11.11 -20.92 -14.30
C ASN A 121 9.69 -21.55 -14.25
N SER A 122 9.49 -22.55 -13.40
CA SER A 122 8.18 -23.18 -13.17
C SER A 122 7.60 -22.71 -11.85
N VAL A 123 6.35 -22.23 -11.87
CA VAL A 123 5.63 -21.87 -10.64
C VAL A 123 5.38 -23.13 -9.83
N LYS A 124 5.93 -23.21 -8.63
CA LYS A 124 5.73 -24.30 -7.68
C LYS A 124 4.68 -23.97 -6.63
N TRP A 125 4.53 -22.70 -6.33
CA TRP A 125 3.57 -22.23 -5.35
C TRP A 125 3.12 -20.82 -5.70
N HIS A 126 1.82 -20.55 -5.55
CA HIS A 126 1.23 -19.25 -5.73
C HIS A 126 0.03 -19.10 -4.81
N LYS A 127 0.02 -18.04 -4.01
CA LYS A 127 -1.14 -17.66 -3.20
C LYS A 127 -1.38 -16.16 -3.28
N THR A 128 -2.66 -15.80 -3.33
CA THR A 128 -3.11 -14.42 -3.22
C THR A 128 -4.05 -14.31 -2.03
N PHE A 129 -3.75 -13.37 -1.15
CA PHE A 129 -4.58 -12.99 -0.02
C PHE A 129 -5.25 -11.68 -0.34
N VAL A 130 -6.54 -11.59 -0.11
CA VAL A 130 -7.30 -10.36 -0.32
C VAL A 130 -8.14 -10.04 0.91
N MET A 131 -8.33 -8.76 1.15
CA MET A 131 -9.23 -8.22 2.13
C MET A 131 -10.00 -7.08 1.48
N ASP A 132 -11.30 -7.04 1.68
CA ASP A 132 -12.20 -5.97 1.26
C ASP A 132 -13.06 -5.62 2.47
N ALA A 133 -12.68 -4.58 3.18
CA ALA A 133 -13.31 -4.18 4.42
C ALA A 133 -14.02 -2.84 4.26
N TRP A 134 -15.23 -2.77 4.75
CA TRP A 134 -16.08 -1.59 4.73
C TRP A 134 -16.35 -1.11 6.16
N GLY A 135 -16.40 0.20 6.34
CA GLY A 135 -16.98 0.81 7.53
C GLY A 135 -18.49 0.62 7.55
N ASP A 136 -19.10 0.73 8.71
CA ASP A 136 -20.54 0.55 8.92
C ASP A 136 -21.30 1.85 9.26
N GLY A 137 -20.61 2.99 9.14
CA GLY A 137 -21.14 4.31 9.49
C GLY A 137 -21.02 4.66 10.98
N GLY A 138 -20.72 3.70 11.85
CA GLY A 138 -20.39 3.90 13.26
C GLY A 138 -18.88 3.79 13.51
N GLU A 139 -18.23 2.85 12.83
CA GLU A 139 -16.79 2.63 12.89
C GLU A 139 -16.19 2.57 11.47
N SER A 140 -15.12 3.33 11.23
CA SER A 140 -14.43 3.24 9.94
C SER A 140 -13.63 1.94 9.81
N ALA A 141 -13.60 1.37 8.60
CA ALA A 141 -12.78 0.21 8.30
C ALA A 141 -11.29 0.48 8.60
N MET A 142 -10.81 1.67 8.25
CA MET A 142 -9.42 2.07 8.50
C MET A 142 -9.11 2.08 10.00
N SER A 143 -9.95 2.70 10.83
CA SER A 143 -9.75 2.73 12.30
C SER A 143 -9.73 1.33 12.88
N ARG A 144 -10.68 0.48 12.50
CA ARG A 144 -10.75 -0.91 12.97
C ARG A 144 -9.51 -1.71 12.60
N LEU A 145 -9.09 -1.64 11.34
CA LEU A 145 -7.95 -2.41 10.83
C LEU A 145 -6.59 -1.91 11.35
N VAL A 146 -6.51 -0.69 11.84
CA VAL A 146 -5.32 -0.17 12.52
C VAL A 146 -5.35 -0.51 14.00
N SER A 147 -6.48 -0.32 14.68
CA SER A 147 -6.57 -0.49 16.14
C SER A 147 -6.52 -1.95 16.58
N GLN A 148 -7.15 -2.86 15.84
CA GLN A 148 -7.16 -4.28 16.19
C GLN A 148 -5.78 -4.92 16.24
N PRO A 149 -4.88 -4.76 15.25
CA PRO A 149 -3.51 -5.28 15.34
C PRO A 149 -2.73 -4.70 16.53
N VAL A 150 -2.93 -3.42 16.85
CA VAL A 150 -2.30 -2.81 18.03
C VAL A 150 -2.83 -3.46 19.31
N ALA A 151 -4.13 -3.65 19.45
CA ALA A 151 -4.71 -4.32 20.61
C ALA A 151 -4.18 -5.75 20.78
N LEU A 152 -4.11 -6.52 19.68
CA LEU A 152 -3.54 -7.87 19.68
C LEU A 152 -2.06 -7.88 20.08
N ALA A 153 -1.28 -6.92 19.61
CA ALA A 153 0.12 -6.77 20.00
C ALA A 153 0.26 -6.48 21.50
N VAL A 154 -0.55 -5.58 22.03
CA VAL A 154 -0.58 -5.30 23.48
C VAL A 154 -0.95 -6.55 24.29
N GLU A 155 -1.96 -7.30 23.84
CA GLU A 155 -2.34 -8.56 24.48
C GLU A 155 -1.20 -9.58 24.45
N ALA A 156 -0.50 -9.71 23.32
CA ALA A 156 0.65 -10.60 23.20
C ALA A 156 1.80 -10.23 24.15
N VAL A 157 2.06 -8.93 24.35
CA VAL A 157 3.02 -8.44 25.35
C VAL A 157 2.59 -8.81 26.77
N ILE A 158 1.33 -8.57 27.14
CA ILE A 158 0.79 -8.89 28.47
C ILE A 158 0.89 -10.42 28.73
N GLN A 159 0.60 -11.21 27.71
CA GLN A 159 0.68 -12.68 27.78
C GLN A 159 2.12 -13.22 27.68
N LYS A 160 3.12 -12.34 27.57
CA LYS A 160 4.55 -12.72 27.44
C LYS A 160 4.82 -13.64 26.23
N LYS A 161 4.09 -13.44 25.14
CA LYS A 161 4.26 -14.19 23.89
C LYS A 161 5.32 -13.59 22.97
N LEU A 162 5.75 -12.36 23.24
CA LEU A 162 6.81 -11.67 22.50
C LEU A 162 8.08 -11.59 23.34
N GLU A 163 9.22 -11.70 22.65
CA GLU A 163 10.52 -11.47 23.27
C GLU A 163 10.70 -10.00 23.63
N ALA A 164 11.57 -9.70 24.62
CA ALA A 164 11.87 -8.33 24.98
C ALA A 164 12.69 -7.64 23.88
N GLY A 165 12.37 -6.40 23.57
CA GLY A 165 13.06 -5.60 22.58
C GLY A 165 12.12 -4.88 21.61
N VAL A 166 12.70 -4.26 20.58
CA VAL A 166 11.95 -3.66 19.47
C VAL A 166 11.74 -4.76 18.42
N GLN A 167 10.48 -4.98 18.07
CA GLN A 167 10.11 -5.97 17.06
C GLN A 167 9.28 -5.32 15.97
N SER A 168 9.47 -5.77 14.73
CA SER A 168 8.63 -5.38 13.61
C SER A 168 7.34 -6.22 13.58
N ALA A 169 6.27 -5.69 12.98
CA ALA A 169 4.97 -6.38 12.91
C ALA A 169 5.02 -7.81 12.30
N PRO A 170 5.97 -8.17 11.41
CA PRO A 170 6.09 -9.53 10.90
C PRO A 170 6.81 -10.52 11.81
N SER A 171 7.27 -10.12 12.99
CA SER A 171 8.04 -10.96 13.90
C SER A 171 7.19 -11.95 14.71
#